data_41415cf0432d9d770cb27c45d5c10a16
#
_entry.id   41415cf0432d9d770cb27c45d5c10a16
#
_cell.length_a   1.000
_cell.length_b   1.000
_cell.length_c   1.000
_cell.angle_alpha   90.00
_cell.angle_beta   90.00
_cell.angle_gamma   90.00
#
_symmetry.space_group_name_H-M   'P 1'
#
loop_
_entity.id
_entity.type
_entity.pdbx_description
1 polymer ?
#
loop_
_entity_poly.entity_id
_entity_poly.type
_entity_poly.pdbx_seq_one_letter_code
_entity_poly.pdbx_strand_id
1 'polypeptide(L)'
;MKKLMTSLVLVVLVAIASLGWSISEFASLLDHDNDTQTPATHLAALKLLGGALAQTLDNDSVNNHSFIANWNQLNSEQLSLASEADFVLPSALKTAFYAGESLLLESDDGISLHYLLPKTGQVLNINTDIVTPTDVSFDLNKLYTMLFYGGVVLILLVWVSPLIRQLVNLSKVTQAFGMGELQQRIPVRKTSYIGTIESEFNRMADRIQQLIDDNKLLSRAVSHDLKTPIARLRFGIEALEETQSEQLRVKYFQRLNRDLDTMQDLVMTLLSYARLDEANIQPDWQSIELNAWLLEKYQGQVYPDFSVELVTYPTALKIKTDPKYLSMQVNNLLNNALRFGKAKIRLTLAVEEGATWLHVDDDGPGIDEQESAQVIKPFVRGQHSRGNSGHGMGLAIVDRIGCWMNSPLRIGRSPELGGARMSLKFKAEV
;
A
#
# COMPACT_ATOMS: atom_id res chain seq x y z
N MET A 1 3.63 -7.04 -2.89
CA MET A 1 4.42 -7.77 -1.88
C MET A 1 5.44 -8.74 -2.49
N LYS A 2 5.06 -9.70 -3.38
CA LYS A 2 6.03 -10.65 -3.99
C LYS A 2 7.23 -9.94 -4.66
N LYS A 3 6.99 -8.90 -5.46
CA LYS A 3 8.06 -8.11 -6.13
C LYS A 3 9.03 -7.44 -5.14
N LEU A 4 8.56 -6.99 -3.99
CA LEU A 4 9.38 -6.37 -2.95
C LEU A 4 10.27 -7.41 -2.28
N MET A 5 9.73 -8.59 -1.93
CA MET A 5 10.53 -9.70 -1.37
C MET A 5 11.59 -10.19 -2.36
N THR A 6 11.23 -10.40 -3.62
CA THR A 6 12.20 -10.84 -4.64
C THR A 6 13.30 -9.79 -4.88
N SER A 7 12.95 -8.50 -4.90
CA SER A 7 13.91 -7.39 -5.01
C SER A 7 14.83 -7.30 -3.79
N LEU A 8 14.31 -7.50 -2.57
CA LEU A 8 15.10 -7.52 -1.35
C LEU A 8 16.14 -8.65 -1.37
N VAL A 9 15.69 -9.87 -1.65
CA VAL A 9 16.58 -11.04 -1.71
C VAL A 9 17.65 -10.85 -2.77
N LEU A 10 17.29 -10.34 -3.95
CA LEU A 10 18.24 -10.08 -5.03
C LEU A 10 19.29 -9.03 -4.63
N VAL A 11 18.85 -7.90 -4.04
CA VAL A 11 19.76 -6.82 -3.60
C VAL A 11 20.72 -7.31 -2.52
N VAL A 12 20.22 -8.10 -1.55
CA VAL A 12 21.07 -8.68 -0.49
C VAL A 12 22.09 -9.65 -1.08
N LEU A 13 21.68 -10.55 -1.96
CA LEU A 13 22.59 -11.50 -2.61
C LEU A 13 23.66 -10.78 -3.46
N VAL A 14 23.27 -9.80 -4.26
CA VAL A 14 24.20 -9.01 -5.07
C VAL A 14 25.16 -8.19 -4.17
N ALA A 15 24.64 -7.61 -3.09
CA ALA A 15 25.47 -6.85 -2.14
C ALA A 15 26.52 -7.76 -1.46
N ILE A 16 26.12 -8.93 -0.99
CA ILE A 16 27.03 -9.90 -0.36
C ILE A 16 28.10 -10.36 -1.37
N ALA A 17 27.66 -10.75 -2.58
CA ALA A 17 28.58 -11.25 -3.59
C ALA A 17 29.56 -10.17 -4.08
N SER A 18 29.07 -8.95 -4.38
CA SER A 18 29.90 -7.85 -4.91
C SER A 18 30.88 -7.30 -3.86
N LEU A 19 30.41 -7.11 -2.62
CA LEU A 19 31.26 -6.64 -1.52
C LEU A 19 32.27 -7.71 -1.11
N GLY A 20 31.87 -8.99 -1.03
CA GLY A 20 32.77 -10.10 -0.72
C GLY A 20 33.87 -10.23 -1.75
N TRP A 21 33.51 -10.20 -3.06
CA TRP A 21 34.49 -10.24 -4.14
C TRP A 21 35.43 -9.02 -4.13
N SER A 22 34.88 -7.82 -3.97
CA SER A 22 35.68 -6.57 -3.96
C SER A 22 36.70 -6.53 -2.82
N ILE A 23 36.30 -6.98 -1.62
CA ILE A 23 37.19 -7.01 -0.45
C ILE A 23 38.24 -8.10 -0.62
N SER A 24 37.88 -9.27 -1.15
CA SER A 24 38.84 -10.34 -1.44
C SER A 24 39.89 -9.91 -2.46
N GLU A 25 39.48 -9.24 -3.55
CA GLU A 25 40.39 -8.74 -4.57
C GLU A 25 41.32 -7.65 -4.02
N PHE A 26 40.78 -6.73 -3.21
CA PHE A 26 41.57 -5.68 -2.55
C PHE A 26 42.57 -6.25 -1.52
N ALA A 27 42.17 -7.26 -0.75
CA ALA A 27 43.05 -7.95 0.16
C ALA A 27 44.20 -8.67 -0.57
N SER A 28 43.91 -9.32 -1.70
CA SER A 28 44.95 -10.01 -2.50
C SER A 28 45.96 -9.04 -3.11
N LEU A 29 45.55 -7.81 -3.47
CA LEU A 29 46.47 -6.78 -3.97
C LEU A 29 47.42 -6.25 -2.87
N LEU A 30 47.01 -6.22 -1.60
CA LEU A 30 47.84 -5.80 -0.48
C LEU A 30 48.74 -6.90 0.06
N ASP A 31 48.38 -8.18 -0.15
CA ASP A 31 49.19 -9.32 0.30
C ASP A 31 50.37 -9.64 -0.65
N HIS A 32 50.43 -9.01 -1.84
CA HIS A 32 51.48 -9.25 -2.84
C HIS A 32 52.86 -8.66 -2.46
N ASP A 33 52.95 -7.85 -1.39
CA ASP A 33 54.19 -7.21 -0.95
C ASP A 33 54.87 -7.91 0.26
N ASN A 34 54.29 -8.98 0.80
CA ASN A 34 54.82 -9.68 1.98
C ASN A 34 55.33 -11.10 1.66
N ASP A 35 56.10 -11.26 0.55
CA ASP A 35 56.88 -12.49 0.30
C ASP A 35 58.16 -12.52 1.19
N THR A 36 58.04 -12.20 2.47
CA THR A 36 59.07 -12.47 3.49
C THR A 36 58.79 -13.87 4.06
N GLN A 37 59.80 -14.73 3.96
CA GLN A 37 59.85 -16.10 4.49
C GLN A 37 59.10 -16.18 5.82
N THR A 38 58.12 -17.06 5.88
CA THR A 38 57.31 -17.24 7.10
C THR A 38 58.25 -17.59 8.26
N PRO A 39 58.09 -17.03 9.48
CA PRO A 39 58.89 -17.36 10.67
C PRO A 39 59.05 -18.86 10.90
N ALA A 40 58.07 -19.65 10.48
CA ALA A 40 58.09 -21.13 10.57
C ALA A 40 59.15 -21.78 9.64
N THR A 41 59.37 -21.28 8.45
CA THR A 41 60.36 -21.81 7.50
C THR A 41 61.79 -21.44 7.93
N HIS A 42 62.01 -20.25 8.49
CA HIS A 42 63.28 -19.83 9.05
C HIS A 42 63.63 -20.64 10.29
N LEU A 43 62.68 -20.87 11.19
CA LEU A 43 62.89 -21.72 12.39
C LEU A 43 63.22 -23.17 12.03
N ALA A 44 62.57 -23.72 11.00
CA ALA A 44 62.89 -25.07 10.52
C ALA A 44 64.30 -25.18 9.94
N ALA A 45 64.75 -24.16 9.20
CA ALA A 45 66.12 -24.06 8.66
C ALA A 45 67.13 -23.94 9.80
N LEU A 46 66.88 -23.13 10.84
CA LEU A 46 67.73 -23.00 12.00
C LEU A 46 67.82 -24.29 12.82
N LYS A 47 66.72 -25.03 12.92
CA LYS A 47 66.77 -26.35 13.57
C LYS A 47 67.67 -27.35 12.83
N LEU A 48 67.59 -27.41 11.51
CA LEU A 48 68.47 -28.25 10.73
C LEU A 48 69.97 -27.87 10.81
N LEU A 49 70.22 -26.56 10.69
CA LEU A 49 71.59 -26.01 10.85
C LEU A 49 72.14 -26.26 12.25
N GLY A 50 71.37 -26.02 13.29
CA GLY A 50 71.75 -26.22 14.66
C GLY A 50 72.08 -27.69 14.98
N GLY A 51 71.32 -28.62 14.48
CA GLY A 51 71.59 -30.04 14.58
C GLY A 51 72.92 -30.45 13.92
N ALA A 52 73.17 -29.95 12.71
CA ALA A 52 74.42 -30.22 12.02
C ALA A 52 75.64 -29.61 12.71
N LEU A 53 75.49 -28.37 13.24
CA LEU A 53 76.53 -27.72 14.04
C LEU A 53 76.83 -28.48 15.37
N ALA A 54 75.77 -28.92 16.07
CA ALA A 54 75.93 -29.68 17.29
C ALA A 54 76.68 -30.99 17.08
N GLN A 55 76.37 -31.73 15.97
CA GLN A 55 77.12 -32.93 15.64
C GLN A 55 78.57 -32.69 15.31
N THR A 56 78.84 -31.58 14.63
CA THR A 56 80.20 -31.23 14.26
C THR A 56 81.04 -30.83 15.46
N LEU A 57 80.52 -30.01 16.36
CA LEU A 57 81.17 -29.53 17.58
C LEU A 57 81.30 -30.65 18.62
N ASP A 58 80.45 -31.64 18.65
CA ASP A 58 80.61 -32.80 19.54
C ASP A 58 81.68 -33.80 19.09
N ASN A 59 82.08 -33.78 17.81
CA ASN A 59 83.15 -34.64 17.30
C ASN A 59 84.52 -34.01 17.37
N ASP A 60 84.71 -32.71 17.40
CA ASP A 60 86.02 -32.05 17.30
C ASP A 60 86.20 -31.05 18.46
N SER A 61 86.47 -31.55 19.66
CA SER A 61 86.45 -30.76 20.92
C SER A 61 87.65 -29.77 21.09
N VAL A 62 88.68 -29.86 20.26
CA VAL A 62 89.95 -29.07 20.42
C VAL A 62 89.77 -27.63 19.92
N ASN A 63 88.83 -27.33 19.00
CA ASN A 63 88.71 -26.04 18.34
C ASN A 63 87.39 -25.30 18.60
N ASN A 64 86.49 -25.81 19.47
CA ASN A 64 85.14 -25.29 19.65
C ASN A 64 85.09 -23.80 19.96
N HIS A 65 85.98 -23.30 20.88
CA HIS A 65 85.94 -21.89 21.22
C HIS A 65 86.42 -20.95 20.15
N SER A 66 87.36 -21.36 19.29
CA SER A 66 87.76 -20.55 18.15
C SER A 66 86.74 -20.57 17.02
N PHE A 67 86.07 -21.66 16.80
CA PHE A 67 85.00 -21.78 15.85
C PHE A 67 83.83 -20.87 16.25
N ILE A 68 83.37 -20.90 17.49
CA ILE A 68 82.26 -20.09 17.99
C ILE A 68 82.59 -18.60 17.91
N ALA A 69 83.86 -18.22 18.34
CA ALA A 69 84.30 -16.83 18.24
C ALA A 69 84.27 -16.33 16.77
N ASN A 70 84.65 -17.12 15.82
CA ASN A 70 84.69 -16.75 14.42
C ASN A 70 83.23 -16.76 13.81
N TRP A 71 82.36 -17.70 14.23
CA TRP A 71 81.00 -17.71 13.85
C TRP A 71 80.24 -16.47 14.25
N ASN A 72 80.42 -16.07 15.53
CA ASN A 72 79.74 -14.92 16.11
C ASN A 72 80.23 -13.53 15.55
N GLN A 73 81.36 -13.53 14.86
CA GLN A 73 81.82 -12.37 14.09
C GLN A 73 81.22 -12.28 12.68
N LEU A 74 80.75 -13.41 12.12
CA LEU A 74 80.35 -13.46 10.71
C LEU A 74 78.81 -13.65 10.49
N ASN A 75 78.14 -14.06 11.57
CA ASN A 75 76.71 -14.36 11.48
C ASN A 75 75.91 -13.56 12.53
N SER A 76 74.65 -13.39 12.23
CA SER A 76 73.62 -12.75 13.11
C SER A 76 73.22 -13.63 14.27
N GLU A 77 73.23 -14.96 14.06
CA GLU A 77 72.92 -15.91 15.11
C GLU A 77 74.14 -16.13 16.02
N GLN A 78 73.94 -15.87 17.28
CA GLN A 78 74.99 -15.97 18.32
C GLN A 78 75.06 -17.42 18.86
N LEU A 79 76.25 -18.02 18.76
CA LEU A 79 76.54 -19.34 19.36
C LEU A 79 77.17 -19.20 20.70
N SER A 80 76.76 -19.97 21.68
CA SER A 80 77.43 -20.10 22.99
C SER A 80 77.45 -21.54 23.49
N LEU A 81 78.45 -21.90 24.26
CA LEU A 81 78.47 -23.21 24.92
C LEU A 81 78.30 -22.98 26.42
N ALA A 82 77.42 -23.76 27.02
CA ALA A 82 77.18 -23.82 28.45
C ALA A 82 77.53 -25.21 29.00
N SER A 83 77.92 -25.31 30.26
CA SER A 83 78.06 -26.62 30.87
C SER A 83 76.69 -27.29 31.07
N GLU A 84 76.55 -28.59 30.83
CA GLU A 84 75.38 -29.32 31.12
C GLU A 84 74.90 -29.19 32.57
N ALA A 85 75.89 -29.01 33.50
CA ALA A 85 75.63 -28.84 34.93
C ALA A 85 74.88 -27.55 35.26
N ASP A 86 75.11 -26.51 34.45
CA ASP A 86 74.51 -25.16 34.63
C ASP A 86 73.12 -25.08 33.95
N PHE A 87 72.73 -26.07 33.16
CA PHE A 87 71.50 -26.05 32.39
C PHE A 87 70.38 -26.80 33.13
N VAL A 88 69.60 -26.07 33.91
CA VAL A 88 68.53 -26.66 34.74
C VAL A 88 67.23 -26.77 33.90
N LEU A 89 66.81 -28.01 33.59
CA LEU A 89 65.63 -28.31 32.87
C LEU A 89 64.51 -28.87 33.77
N PRO A 90 63.21 -28.51 33.49
CA PRO A 90 62.09 -29.21 34.08
C PRO A 90 62.08 -30.69 33.72
N SER A 91 61.61 -31.56 34.65
CA SER A 91 61.64 -33.03 34.50
C SER A 91 60.90 -33.50 33.24
N ALA A 92 59.91 -32.79 32.80
CA ALA A 92 59.10 -33.14 31.58
C ALA A 92 59.93 -32.99 30.28
N LEU A 93 60.91 -32.08 30.22
CA LEU A 93 61.73 -31.80 29.03
C LEU A 93 63.04 -32.58 29.02
N LYS A 94 63.48 -33.07 30.17
CA LYS A 94 64.73 -33.80 30.32
C LYS A 94 64.82 -35.01 29.41
N THR A 95 63.75 -35.83 29.36
CA THR A 95 63.77 -37.12 28.65
C THR A 95 63.97 -36.89 27.14
N ALA A 96 63.27 -35.92 26.52
CA ALA A 96 63.41 -35.60 25.13
C ALA A 96 64.76 -34.97 24.79
N PHE A 97 65.26 -34.04 25.64
CA PHE A 97 66.52 -33.35 25.46
C PHE A 97 67.72 -34.34 25.52
N TYR A 98 67.74 -35.26 26.51
CA TYR A 98 68.76 -36.28 26.63
C TYR A 98 68.65 -37.38 25.56
N ALA A 99 67.49 -37.52 24.88
CA ALA A 99 67.34 -38.38 23.72
C ALA A 99 67.90 -37.74 22.43
N GLY A 100 68.42 -36.49 22.48
CA GLY A 100 69.02 -35.79 21.36
C GLY A 100 68.06 -34.84 20.63
N GLU A 101 66.84 -34.58 21.16
CA GLU A 101 65.94 -33.61 20.57
C GLU A 101 66.39 -32.18 20.91
N SER A 102 66.26 -31.28 19.95
CA SER A 102 66.54 -29.85 20.18
C SER A 102 65.47 -29.21 21.08
N LEU A 103 65.87 -28.43 22.04
CA LEU A 103 65.00 -27.67 22.89
C LEU A 103 64.89 -26.21 22.40
N LEU A 104 63.66 -25.75 22.19
CA LEU A 104 63.38 -24.37 21.86
C LEU A 104 62.87 -23.64 23.10
N LEU A 105 63.54 -22.60 23.49
CA LEU A 105 63.13 -21.70 24.58
C LEU A 105 62.83 -20.34 24.01
N GLU A 106 61.70 -19.76 24.43
CA GLU A 106 61.30 -18.40 24.12
C GLU A 106 61.48 -17.54 25.36
N SER A 107 62.21 -16.45 25.23
CA SER A 107 62.45 -15.46 26.28
C SER A 107 62.14 -14.05 25.77
N ASP A 108 62.14 -13.06 26.68
CA ASP A 108 61.93 -11.66 26.32
C ASP A 108 63.00 -11.12 25.34
N ASP A 109 64.17 -11.78 25.30
CA ASP A 109 65.30 -11.40 24.44
C ASP A 109 65.33 -12.15 23.08
N GLY A 110 64.33 -12.99 22.78
CA GLY A 110 64.25 -13.73 21.54
C GLY A 110 64.07 -15.23 21.70
N ILE A 111 64.27 -15.96 20.62
CA ILE A 111 64.15 -17.44 20.55
C ILE A 111 65.56 -18.03 20.63
N SER A 112 65.77 -19.00 21.57
CA SER A 112 66.98 -19.77 21.66
C SER A 112 66.74 -21.26 21.40
N LEU A 113 67.63 -21.87 20.62
CA LEU A 113 67.67 -23.28 20.34
C LEU A 113 68.84 -23.93 21.09
N HIS A 114 68.56 -24.98 21.82
CA HIS A 114 69.55 -25.68 22.68
C HIS A 114 69.74 -27.15 22.16
N TYR A 115 71.00 -27.54 22.05
CA TYR A 115 71.37 -28.87 21.59
C TYR A 115 72.38 -29.46 22.59
N LEU A 116 72.15 -30.70 23.03
CA LEU A 116 73.06 -31.42 23.88
C LEU A 116 74.21 -32.00 23.04
N LEU A 117 75.45 -31.84 23.53
CA LEU A 117 76.67 -32.47 22.99
C LEU A 117 77.14 -33.57 23.96
N PRO A 118 76.71 -34.84 23.68
CA PRO A 118 76.88 -35.95 24.63
C PRO A 118 78.29 -36.35 24.93
N LYS A 119 79.26 -36.11 24.00
CA LYS A 119 80.71 -36.47 24.19
C LYS A 119 81.45 -35.43 25.01
N THR A 120 81.04 -34.18 24.92
CA THR A 120 81.74 -33.06 25.60
C THR A 120 81.08 -32.65 26.92
N GLY A 121 79.82 -33.08 27.16
CA GLY A 121 79.02 -32.69 28.34
C GLY A 121 78.65 -31.21 28.30
N GLN A 122 78.48 -30.62 27.14
CA GLN A 122 78.15 -29.21 26.92
C GLN A 122 76.82 -29.06 26.22
N VAL A 123 76.21 -27.92 26.30
CA VAL A 123 75.01 -27.53 25.63
C VAL A 123 75.30 -26.39 24.65
N LEU A 124 75.05 -26.61 23.35
CA LEU A 124 75.14 -25.54 22.35
C LEU A 124 73.84 -24.72 22.36
N ASN A 125 73.99 -23.42 22.59
CA ASN A 125 72.91 -22.46 22.52
C ASN A 125 73.06 -21.66 21.22
N ILE A 126 72.00 -21.54 20.47
CA ILE A 126 71.86 -20.71 19.29
C ILE A 126 70.80 -19.64 19.61
N ASN A 127 71.26 -18.41 19.86
CA ASN A 127 70.35 -17.28 20.07
C ASN A 127 70.08 -16.59 18.74
N THR A 128 68.84 -16.36 18.45
CA THR A 128 68.43 -15.61 17.28
C THR A 128 67.50 -14.46 17.69
N ASP A 129 67.79 -13.27 17.15
CA ASP A 129 67.02 -12.04 17.36
C ASP A 129 65.65 -12.10 16.61
N ILE A 130 65.13 -13.31 16.32
CA ILE A 130 63.79 -13.44 15.86
C ILE A 130 62.88 -13.02 17.00
N VAL A 131 62.65 -11.73 17.11
CA VAL A 131 61.54 -11.19 17.92
C VAL A 131 60.26 -11.75 17.27
N THR A 132 59.55 -12.61 17.98
CA THR A 132 58.14 -12.85 17.63
C THR A 132 57.50 -11.47 17.66
N PRO A 133 57.03 -10.94 16.53
CA PRO A 133 56.40 -9.64 16.58
C PRO A 133 55.21 -9.78 17.53
N THR A 134 55.31 -9.21 18.71
CA THR A 134 54.15 -8.81 19.51
C THR A 134 53.54 -7.63 18.74
N ASP A 135 53.12 -7.96 17.50
CA ASP A 135 52.47 -7.00 16.69
C ASP A 135 51.13 -6.69 17.33
N VAL A 136 51.07 -5.46 17.83
CA VAL A 136 49.84 -4.67 17.75
C VAL A 136 49.64 -4.38 16.25
N SER A 137 49.66 -5.42 15.42
CA SER A 137 49.26 -5.36 14.01
C SER A 137 47.80 -5.03 14.05
N PHE A 138 47.51 -3.84 13.57
CA PHE A 138 46.14 -3.43 13.28
C PHE A 138 45.54 -4.57 12.47
N ASP A 139 44.58 -5.32 13.05
CA ASP A 139 44.06 -6.55 12.53
C ASP A 139 43.24 -6.19 11.26
N LEU A 140 43.94 -6.13 10.11
CA LEU A 140 43.36 -5.77 8.82
C LEU A 140 42.10 -6.59 8.53
N ASN A 141 42.04 -7.82 9.05
CA ASN A 141 40.85 -8.68 8.91
C ASN A 141 39.65 -8.09 9.66
N LYS A 142 39.84 -7.45 10.83
CA LYS A 142 38.77 -6.75 11.55
C LYS A 142 38.29 -5.53 10.78
N LEU A 143 39.19 -4.79 10.17
CA LEU A 143 38.86 -3.63 9.33
C LEU A 143 38.05 -4.07 8.10
N TYR A 144 38.45 -5.10 7.39
CA TYR A 144 37.76 -5.63 6.23
C TYR A 144 36.36 -6.15 6.60
N THR A 145 36.24 -6.84 7.72
CA THR A 145 34.95 -7.32 8.25
C THR A 145 34.04 -6.15 8.58
N MET A 146 34.54 -5.10 9.21
CA MET A 146 33.73 -3.90 9.51
C MET A 146 33.27 -3.17 8.24
N LEU A 147 34.15 -3.03 7.24
CA LEU A 147 33.82 -2.43 5.95
C LEU A 147 32.79 -3.24 5.20
N PHE A 148 32.90 -4.58 5.23
CA PHE A 148 31.92 -5.49 4.62
C PHE A 148 30.53 -5.30 5.21
N TYR A 149 30.39 -5.44 6.53
CA TYR A 149 29.08 -5.28 7.18
C TYR A 149 28.56 -3.86 7.07
N GLY A 150 29.42 -2.84 7.18
CA GLY A 150 29.06 -1.44 6.96
C GLY A 150 28.52 -1.19 5.55
N GLY A 151 29.17 -1.75 4.54
CA GLY A 151 28.73 -1.69 3.14
C GLY A 151 27.38 -2.35 2.91
N VAL A 152 27.16 -3.55 3.47
CA VAL A 152 25.88 -4.27 3.38
C VAL A 152 24.76 -3.44 4.02
N VAL A 153 24.99 -2.90 5.23
CA VAL A 153 24.02 -2.05 5.93
C VAL A 153 23.70 -0.79 5.11
N LEU A 154 24.73 -0.14 4.53
CA LEU A 154 24.53 1.04 3.69
C LEU A 154 23.65 0.75 2.46
N ILE A 155 23.93 -0.35 1.74
CA ILE A 155 23.15 -0.76 0.58
C ILE A 155 21.70 -1.04 0.98
N LEU A 156 21.45 -1.71 2.10
CA LEU A 156 20.11 -1.96 2.64
C LEU A 156 19.38 -0.67 2.99
N LEU A 157 20.05 0.29 3.64
CA LEU A 157 19.48 1.59 3.98
C LEU A 157 19.10 2.38 2.73
N VAL A 158 19.95 2.40 1.70
CA VAL A 158 19.67 3.05 0.42
C VAL A 158 18.47 2.40 -0.26
N TRP A 159 18.40 1.06 -0.25
CA TRP A 159 17.29 0.31 -0.86
C TRP A 159 15.96 0.51 -0.12
N VAL A 160 15.95 0.55 1.22
CA VAL A 160 14.75 0.73 2.04
C VAL A 160 14.26 2.20 2.05
N SER A 161 15.17 3.17 1.83
CA SER A 161 14.88 4.61 1.87
C SER A 161 13.63 5.03 1.03
N PRO A 162 13.45 4.57 -0.23
CA PRO A 162 12.25 4.92 -1.01
C PRO A 162 10.96 4.41 -0.38
N LEU A 163 10.97 3.19 0.19
CA LEU A 163 9.81 2.62 0.86
C LEU A 163 9.43 3.42 2.11
N ILE A 164 10.40 3.78 2.93
CA ILE A 164 10.17 4.63 4.12
C ILE A 164 9.58 5.97 3.72
N ARG A 165 10.14 6.62 2.68
CA ARG A 165 9.63 7.89 2.17
C ARG A 165 8.18 7.79 1.68
N GLN A 166 7.82 6.71 0.99
CA GLN A 166 6.45 6.46 0.54
C GLN A 166 5.49 6.27 1.72
N LEU A 167 5.88 5.51 2.75
CA LEU A 167 5.09 5.31 3.97
C LEU A 167 4.90 6.61 4.76
N VAL A 168 5.95 7.41 4.90
CA VAL A 168 5.87 8.73 5.57
C VAL A 168 4.94 9.67 4.80
N ASN A 169 5.01 9.68 3.46
CA ASN A 169 4.12 10.48 2.64
C ASN A 169 2.66 10.00 2.76
N LEU A 170 2.41 8.69 2.70
CA LEU A 170 1.09 8.10 2.94
C LEU A 170 0.54 8.55 4.30
N SER A 171 1.34 8.45 5.36
CA SER A 171 0.95 8.88 6.71
C SER A 171 0.58 10.37 6.76
N LYS A 172 1.39 11.24 6.16
CA LYS A 172 1.13 12.69 6.11
C LYS A 172 -0.17 13.02 5.38
N VAL A 173 -0.39 12.43 4.19
CA VAL A 173 -1.62 12.67 3.41
C VAL A 173 -2.84 12.12 4.14
N THR A 174 -2.74 10.94 4.77
CA THR A 174 -3.83 10.36 5.57
C THR A 174 -4.17 11.25 6.77
N GLN A 175 -3.18 11.81 7.44
CA GLN A 175 -3.38 12.74 8.55
C GLN A 175 -4.03 14.06 8.09
N ALA A 176 -3.55 14.66 7.00
CA ALA A 176 -4.14 15.87 6.41
C ALA A 176 -5.60 15.63 5.99
N PHE A 177 -5.87 14.47 5.36
CA PHE A 177 -7.23 14.05 5.01
C PHE A 177 -8.13 13.93 6.26
N GLY A 178 -7.63 13.32 7.33
CA GLY A 178 -8.34 13.21 8.62
C GLY A 178 -8.61 14.57 9.30
N MET A 179 -7.78 15.58 9.06
CA MET A 179 -7.99 16.95 9.53
C MET A 179 -8.95 17.77 8.65
N GLY A 180 -9.52 17.17 7.59
CA GLY A 180 -10.53 17.79 6.75
C GLY A 180 -10.03 18.32 5.39
N GLU A 181 -8.76 18.12 5.05
CA GLU A 181 -8.21 18.42 3.72
C GLU A 181 -8.61 17.33 2.71
N LEU A 182 -9.90 17.21 2.44
CA LEU A 182 -10.49 16.11 1.67
C LEU A 182 -10.04 16.01 0.21
N GLN A 183 -9.38 17.04 -0.31
CA GLN A 183 -8.87 17.08 -1.70
C GLN A 183 -7.47 16.46 -1.83
N GLN A 184 -6.80 16.19 -0.72
CA GLN A 184 -5.48 15.57 -0.74
C GLN A 184 -5.53 14.17 -1.33
N ARG A 185 -4.59 13.89 -2.26
CA ARG A 185 -4.44 12.58 -2.90
C ARG A 185 -2.98 12.19 -2.94
N ILE A 186 -2.73 10.89 -2.96
CA ILE A 186 -1.40 10.33 -3.05
C ILE A 186 -1.06 10.13 -4.53
N PRO A 187 0.06 10.69 -5.02
CA PRO A 187 0.48 10.46 -6.41
C PRO A 187 0.94 9.00 -6.59
N VAL A 188 0.11 8.18 -7.25
CA VAL A 188 0.43 6.77 -7.52
C VAL A 188 1.47 6.69 -8.62
N ARG A 189 2.67 6.16 -8.30
CA ARG A 189 3.76 5.95 -9.26
C ARG A 189 3.77 4.50 -9.73
N LYS A 190 4.06 4.25 -11.00
CA LYS A 190 4.18 2.89 -11.57
C LYS A 190 5.24 2.03 -10.86
N THR A 191 6.24 2.65 -10.27
CA THR A 191 7.35 2.01 -9.54
C THR A 191 7.12 1.93 -8.03
N SER A 192 5.95 2.33 -7.53
CA SER A 192 5.66 2.30 -6.10
C SER A 192 5.53 0.87 -5.58
N TYR A 193 6.23 0.56 -4.49
CA TYR A 193 6.11 -0.73 -3.78
C TYR A 193 4.77 -0.87 -3.05
N ILE A 194 4.12 0.25 -2.71
CA ILE A 194 2.82 0.32 -2.01
C ILE A 194 1.70 0.86 -2.92
N GLY A 195 1.88 0.83 -4.25
CA GLY A 195 0.96 1.43 -5.22
C GLY A 195 -0.49 0.95 -5.09
N THR A 196 -0.71 -0.32 -4.72
CA THR A 196 -2.06 -0.83 -4.44
C THR A 196 -2.68 -0.14 -3.23
N ILE A 197 -1.92 0.11 -2.16
CA ILE A 197 -2.40 0.80 -0.96
C ILE A 197 -2.69 2.27 -1.28
N GLU A 198 -1.81 2.91 -2.04
CA GLU A 198 -1.98 4.30 -2.50
C GLU A 198 -3.26 4.47 -3.33
N SER A 199 -3.52 3.54 -4.28
CA SER A 199 -4.73 3.57 -5.10
C SER A 199 -6.01 3.30 -4.30
N GLU A 200 -5.98 2.34 -3.37
CA GLU A 200 -7.13 2.05 -2.51
C GLU A 200 -7.42 3.21 -1.55
N PHE A 201 -6.38 3.85 -1.00
CA PHE A 201 -6.55 5.07 -0.21
C PHE A 201 -7.23 6.17 -1.03
N ASN A 202 -6.75 6.44 -2.26
CA ASN A 202 -7.34 7.46 -3.12
C ASN A 202 -8.81 7.14 -3.42
N ARG A 203 -9.14 5.88 -3.73
CA ARG A 203 -10.53 5.45 -3.98
C ARG A 203 -11.42 5.65 -2.75
N MET A 204 -10.91 5.32 -1.56
CA MET A 204 -11.61 5.59 -0.30
C MET A 204 -11.79 7.09 -0.07
N ALA A 205 -10.75 7.90 -0.31
CA ALA A 205 -10.79 9.34 -0.17
C ALA A 205 -11.79 10.00 -1.13
N ASP A 206 -11.87 9.54 -2.40
CA ASP A 206 -12.87 9.98 -3.38
C ASP A 206 -14.28 9.67 -2.88
N ARG A 207 -14.50 8.47 -2.35
CA ARG A 207 -15.79 8.05 -1.83
C ARG A 207 -16.24 8.88 -0.63
N ILE A 208 -15.33 9.12 0.33
CA ILE A 208 -15.63 9.94 1.51
C ILE A 208 -15.91 11.38 1.12
N GLN A 209 -15.09 11.95 0.23
CA GLN A 209 -15.31 13.32 -0.26
C GLN A 209 -16.68 13.43 -0.92
N GLN A 210 -17.03 12.49 -1.80
CA GLN A 210 -18.34 12.46 -2.46
C GLN A 210 -19.49 12.41 -1.44
N LEU A 211 -19.39 11.53 -0.42
CA LEU A 211 -20.40 11.43 0.64
C LEU A 211 -20.55 12.74 1.43
N ILE A 212 -19.46 13.42 1.73
CA ILE A 212 -19.48 14.70 2.44
C ILE A 212 -20.08 15.79 1.56
N ASP A 213 -19.74 15.86 0.28
CA ASP A 213 -20.26 16.85 -0.64
C ASP A 213 -21.75 16.62 -0.90
N ASP A 214 -22.20 15.38 -1.05
CA ASP A 214 -23.61 15.00 -1.13
C ASP A 214 -24.37 15.42 0.15
N ASN A 215 -23.80 15.15 1.33
CA ASN A 215 -24.41 15.54 2.60
C ASN A 215 -24.53 17.06 2.78
N LYS A 216 -23.49 17.82 2.38
CA LYS A 216 -23.54 19.29 2.37
C LYS A 216 -24.60 19.82 1.42
N LEU A 217 -24.72 19.24 0.22
CA LEU A 217 -25.72 19.60 -0.77
C LEU A 217 -27.13 19.31 -0.22
N LEU A 218 -27.35 18.12 0.34
CA LEU A 218 -28.59 17.74 1.02
C LEU A 218 -28.97 18.73 2.12
N SER A 219 -28.06 19.03 3.04
CA SER A 219 -28.32 19.93 4.17
C SER A 219 -28.71 21.35 3.73
N ARG A 220 -28.01 21.90 2.70
CA ARG A 220 -28.32 23.21 2.16
C ARG A 220 -29.67 23.25 1.44
N ALA A 221 -29.93 22.25 0.60
CA ALA A 221 -31.17 22.16 -0.17
C ALA A 221 -32.39 21.96 0.73
N VAL A 222 -32.30 21.04 1.70
CA VAL A 222 -33.35 20.81 2.71
C VAL A 222 -33.65 22.10 3.50
N SER A 223 -32.60 22.79 3.94
CA SER A 223 -32.76 24.06 4.69
C SER A 223 -33.48 25.13 3.84
N HIS A 224 -33.13 25.22 2.57
CA HIS A 224 -33.76 26.16 1.65
C HIS A 224 -35.23 25.81 1.37
N ASP A 225 -35.51 24.54 1.05
CA ASP A 225 -36.83 24.09 0.65
C ASP A 225 -37.84 23.98 1.82
N LEU A 226 -37.35 23.84 3.06
CA LEU A 226 -38.16 23.97 4.26
C LEU A 226 -38.40 25.43 4.66
N LYS A 227 -37.41 26.32 4.50
CA LYS A 227 -37.55 27.73 4.91
C LYS A 227 -38.66 28.43 4.15
N THR A 228 -38.84 28.13 2.87
CA THR A 228 -39.86 28.80 2.01
C THR A 228 -41.30 28.52 2.46
N PRO A 229 -41.76 27.25 2.61
CA PRO A 229 -43.11 26.97 3.08
C PRO A 229 -43.33 27.41 4.52
N ILE A 230 -42.33 27.32 5.41
CA ILE A 230 -42.42 27.83 6.79
C ILE A 230 -42.70 29.35 6.79
N ALA A 231 -41.99 30.13 5.97
CA ALA A 231 -42.24 31.58 5.84
C ALA A 231 -43.64 31.86 5.29
N ARG A 232 -44.14 31.09 4.30
CA ARG A 232 -45.49 31.22 3.75
C ARG A 232 -46.54 30.83 4.77
N LEU A 233 -46.34 29.76 5.56
CA LEU A 233 -47.24 29.39 6.63
C LEU A 233 -47.36 30.51 7.65
N ARG A 234 -46.26 31.08 8.13
CA ARG A 234 -46.23 32.21 9.05
C ARG A 234 -47.01 33.39 8.51
N PHE A 235 -46.72 33.82 7.27
CA PHE A 235 -47.44 34.91 6.64
C PHE A 235 -48.94 34.60 6.46
N GLY A 236 -49.28 33.35 6.08
CA GLY A 236 -50.67 32.93 5.91
C GLY A 236 -51.45 32.92 7.22
N ILE A 237 -50.82 32.56 8.36
CA ILE A 237 -51.44 32.67 9.71
C ILE A 237 -51.66 34.11 10.09
N GLU A 238 -50.65 35.00 9.95
CA GLU A 238 -50.78 36.45 10.19
C GLU A 238 -51.91 37.07 9.36
N ALA A 239 -51.99 36.71 8.07
CA ALA A 239 -53.03 37.16 7.17
C ALA A 239 -54.46 36.63 7.53
N LEU A 240 -54.54 35.42 8.09
CA LEU A 240 -55.79 34.84 8.61
C LEU A 240 -56.30 35.58 9.87
N GLU A 241 -55.40 36.05 10.72
CA GLU A 241 -55.74 36.77 11.93
C GLU A 241 -56.29 38.19 11.61
N GLU A 242 -55.72 38.84 10.58
CA GLU A 242 -56.09 40.22 10.20
C GLU A 242 -57.32 40.29 9.29
N THR A 243 -57.68 39.20 8.57
CA THR A 243 -58.76 39.24 7.57
C THR A 243 -60.13 39.00 8.17
N GLN A 244 -61.06 39.88 7.83
CA GLN A 244 -62.49 39.74 8.19
C GLN A 244 -63.32 39.10 7.08
N SER A 245 -62.78 38.93 5.87
CA SER A 245 -63.51 38.34 4.75
C SER A 245 -63.46 36.83 4.80
N GLU A 246 -64.63 36.19 4.89
CA GLU A 246 -64.78 34.74 4.90
C GLU A 246 -64.19 34.05 3.64
N GLN A 247 -64.34 34.69 2.48
CA GLN A 247 -63.78 34.19 1.21
C GLN A 247 -62.25 34.17 1.25
N LEU A 248 -61.64 35.20 1.81
CA LEU A 248 -60.16 35.27 1.94
C LEU A 248 -59.66 34.27 3.01
N ARG A 249 -60.41 34.05 4.07
CA ARG A 249 -60.11 33.04 5.09
C ARG A 249 -60.01 31.63 4.49
N VAL A 250 -61.03 31.26 3.74
CA VAL A 250 -61.08 29.96 3.02
C VAL A 250 -59.87 29.80 2.09
N LYS A 251 -59.55 30.90 1.33
CA LYS A 251 -58.39 30.90 0.42
C LYS A 251 -57.02 30.76 1.15
N TYR A 252 -56.86 31.42 2.29
CA TYR A 252 -55.64 31.28 3.13
C TYR A 252 -55.56 29.89 3.74
N PHE A 253 -56.66 29.35 4.25
CA PHE A 253 -56.71 28.00 4.77
C PHE A 253 -56.31 26.95 3.73
N GLN A 254 -56.79 27.07 2.51
CA GLN A 254 -56.41 26.17 1.42
C GLN A 254 -54.94 26.31 1.05
N ARG A 255 -54.35 27.50 1.11
CA ARG A 255 -52.92 27.71 0.87
C ARG A 255 -52.07 27.11 1.98
N LEU A 256 -52.42 27.31 3.23
CA LEU A 256 -51.76 26.74 4.39
C LEU A 256 -51.74 25.21 4.33
N ASN A 257 -52.87 24.58 4.00
CA ASN A 257 -52.94 23.13 3.82
C ASN A 257 -51.99 22.66 2.69
N ARG A 258 -51.97 23.34 1.54
CA ARG A 258 -51.03 22.99 0.44
C ARG A 258 -49.57 23.13 0.83
N ASP A 259 -49.23 24.16 1.62
CA ASP A 259 -47.87 24.34 2.09
C ASP A 259 -47.50 23.25 3.12
N LEU A 260 -48.43 22.82 3.98
CA LEU A 260 -48.25 21.68 4.88
C LEU A 260 -48.08 20.36 4.14
N ASP A 261 -48.92 20.08 3.14
CA ASP A 261 -48.82 18.90 2.29
C ASP A 261 -47.46 18.86 1.59
N THR A 262 -47.00 20.00 1.06
CA THR A 262 -45.68 20.14 0.43
C THR A 262 -44.54 19.83 1.39
N MET A 263 -44.63 20.29 2.64
CA MET A 263 -43.63 19.97 3.66
C MET A 263 -43.65 18.49 4.04
N GLN A 264 -44.84 17.90 4.17
CA GLN A 264 -44.99 16.48 4.47
C GLN A 264 -44.37 15.62 3.36
N ASP A 265 -44.64 15.94 2.11
CA ASP A 265 -44.06 15.27 0.94
C ASP A 265 -42.53 15.38 0.92
N LEU A 266 -41.99 16.54 1.23
CA LEU A 266 -40.53 16.73 1.32
C LEU A 266 -39.93 15.85 2.41
N VAL A 267 -40.51 15.84 3.60
CA VAL A 267 -40.03 15.02 4.73
C VAL A 267 -40.11 13.52 4.40
N MET A 268 -41.21 13.06 3.82
CA MET A 268 -41.38 11.65 3.43
C MET A 268 -40.39 11.26 2.33
N THR A 269 -40.11 12.14 1.38
CA THR A 269 -39.11 11.92 0.33
C THR A 269 -37.71 11.82 0.91
N LEU A 270 -37.36 12.70 1.84
CA LEU A 270 -36.08 12.68 2.57
C LEU A 270 -35.90 11.39 3.37
N LEU A 271 -36.92 11.00 4.14
CA LEU A 271 -36.88 9.74 4.90
C LEU A 271 -36.74 8.52 3.98
N SER A 272 -37.43 8.53 2.85
CA SER A 272 -37.32 7.47 1.83
C SER A 272 -35.90 7.41 1.26
N TYR A 273 -35.29 8.56 0.94
CA TYR A 273 -33.93 8.63 0.46
C TYR A 273 -32.92 8.17 1.52
N ALA A 274 -33.06 8.65 2.76
CA ALA A 274 -32.17 8.27 3.86
C ALA A 274 -32.20 6.75 4.14
N ARG A 275 -33.39 6.12 4.07
CA ARG A 275 -33.50 4.66 4.21
C ARG A 275 -32.82 3.91 3.07
N LEU A 276 -32.74 4.51 1.89
CA LEU A 276 -32.00 3.93 0.76
C LEU A 276 -30.47 4.02 0.96
N ASP A 277 -29.96 4.75 1.94
CA ASP A 277 -28.52 4.88 2.23
C ASP A 277 -28.04 3.91 3.32
N GLU A 278 -28.97 3.20 3.96
CA GLU A 278 -28.61 2.21 4.98
C GLU A 278 -27.88 1.01 4.35
N ALA A 279 -26.71 0.68 4.89
CA ALA A 279 -25.82 -0.37 4.38
C ALA A 279 -26.41 -1.80 4.43
N ASN A 280 -27.59 -1.99 5.04
CA ASN A 280 -28.18 -3.29 5.34
C ASN A 280 -29.54 -3.55 4.64
N ILE A 281 -29.81 -2.87 3.50
CA ILE A 281 -31.01 -3.20 2.75
C ILE A 281 -30.86 -4.58 2.13
N GLN A 282 -31.73 -5.49 2.52
CA GLN A 282 -31.90 -6.80 1.89
C GLN A 282 -33.12 -6.73 0.98
N PRO A 283 -32.94 -6.61 -0.37
CA PRO A 283 -34.08 -6.66 -1.30
C PRO A 283 -34.77 -8.02 -1.27
N ASP A 284 -36.08 -8.01 -1.28
CA ASP A 284 -36.90 -9.22 -1.48
C ASP A 284 -36.96 -9.58 -2.96
N TRP A 285 -35.96 -10.36 -3.40
CA TRP A 285 -35.80 -10.73 -4.79
C TRP A 285 -36.87 -11.70 -5.25
N GLN A 286 -37.77 -11.23 -6.11
CA GLN A 286 -38.85 -12.01 -6.71
C GLN A 286 -38.73 -12.05 -8.24
N SER A 287 -39.18 -13.15 -8.87
CA SER A 287 -39.31 -13.22 -10.32
C SER A 287 -40.67 -12.61 -10.70
N ILE A 288 -40.64 -11.50 -11.43
CA ILE A 288 -41.81 -10.73 -11.80
C ILE A 288 -41.98 -10.80 -13.32
N GLU A 289 -43.23 -11.13 -13.77
CA GLU A 289 -43.61 -10.96 -15.14
C GLU A 289 -44.02 -9.50 -15.38
N LEU A 290 -43.19 -8.78 -16.13
CA LEU A 290 -43.21 -7.32 -16.19
C LEU A 290 -44.43 -6.77 -16.93
N ASN A 291 -44.94 -7.47 -17.97
CA ASN A 291 -46.17 -7.09 -18.67
C ASN A 291 -47.39 -7.13 -17.72
N ALA A 292 -47.56 -8.26 -17.02
CA ALA A 292 -48.67 -8.41 -16.08
C ALA A 292 -48.58 -7.40 -14.95
N TRP A 293 -47.37 -7.20 -14.37
CA TRP A 293 -47.14 -6.24 -13.32
C TRP A 293 -47.47 -4.80 -13.75
N LEU A 294 -47.04 -4.41 -14.97
CA LEU A 294 -47.31 -3.08 -15.52
C LEU A 294 -48.80 -2.83 -15.72
N LEU A 295 -49.49 -3.82 -16.30
CA LEU A 295 -50.93 -3.74 -16.53
C LEU A 295 -51.72 -3.71 -15.21
N GLU A 296 -51.45 -4.62 -14.29
CA GLU A 296 -52.10 -4.67 -12.97
C GLU A 296 -51.99 -3.31 -12.24
N LYS A 297 -50.82 -2.72 -12.31
CA LYS A 297 -50.51 -1.53 -11.50
C LYS A 297 -50.95 -0.21 -12.12
N TYR A 298 -50.94 -0.08 -13.44
CA TYR A 298 -51.14 1.21 -14.11
C TYR A 298 -52.31 1.19 -15.11
N GLN A 299 -52.83 0.03 -15.51
CA GLN A 299 -53.99 -0.06 -16.40
C GLN A 299 -55.25 0.41 -15.66
N GLY A 300 -56.00 1.34 -16.29
CA GLY A 300 -57.24 1.88 -15.70
C GLY A 300 -57.04 3.02 -14.68
N GLN A 301 -55.81 3.40 -14.37
CA GLN A 301 -55.59 4.63 -13.63
C GLN A 301 -55.97 5.83 -14.49
N VAL A 302 -56.73 6.75 -13.92
CA VAL A 302 -57.21 7.97 -14.62
C VAL A 302 -56.33 9.14 -14.21
N TYR A 303 -55.71 9.77 -15.18
CA TYR A 303 -54.94 10.98 -15.02
C TYR A 303 -55.68 12.13 -15.73
N PRO A 304 -56.34 13.05 -15.02
CA PRO A 304 -57.31 13.99 -15.59
C PRO A 304 -56.80 14.80 -16.79
N ASP A 305 -55.50 15.17 -16.72
CA ASP A 305 -54.89 16.06 -17.71
C ASP A 305 -53.93 15.33 -18.68
N PHE A 306 -53.81 13.99 -18.56
CA PHE A 306 -52.85 13.22 -19.34
C PHE A 306 -53.44 11.94 -19.94
N SER A 307 -53.05 11.68 -21.19
CA SER A 307 -53.25 10.37 -21.85
C SER A 307 -52.00 9.50 -21.55
N VAL A 308 -52.19 8.46 -20.72
CA VAL A 308 -51.13 7.51 -20.39
C VAL A 308 -51.34 6.23 -21.18
N GLU A 309 -50.42 5.91 -22.08
CA GLU A 309 -50.41 4.73 -22.92
C GLU A 309 -49.44 3.68 -22.35
N LEU A 310 -49.91 2.41 -22.28
CA LEU A 310 -49.11 1.27 -21.88
C LEU A 310 -48.82 0.41 -23.10
N VAL A 311 -47.54 0.23 -23.45
CA VAL A 311 -47.10 -0.61 -24.56
C VAL A 311 -46.34 -1.79 -24.00
N THR A 312 -46.99 -2.96 -24.00
CA THR A 312 -46.42 -4.22 -23.52
C THR A 312 -45.60 -4.89 -24.60
N TYR A 313 -44.69 -5.78 -24.22
CA TYR A 313 -43.92 -6.57 -25.15
C TYR A 313 -44.74 -7.85 -25.55
N PRO A 314 -44.63 -8.35 -26.80
CA PRO A 314 -45.46 -9.47 -27.28
C PRO A 314 -45.30 -10.77 -26.50
N THR A 315 -44.15 -11.02 -25.89
CA THR A 315 -43.88 -12.20 -25.07
C THR A 315 -43.72 -11.81 -23.61
N ALA A 316 -43.95 -12.77 -22.69
CA ALA A 316 -43.76 -12.58 -21.27
C ALA A 316 -42.30 -12.23 -20.95
N LEU A 317 -42.08 -11.11 -20.26
CA LEU A 317 -40.76 -10.64 -19.83
C LEU A 317 -40.62 -10.87 -18.33
N LYS A 318 -39.80 -11.84 -17.95
CA LYS A 318 -39.47 -12.11 -16.55
C LYS A 318 -38.19 -11.40 -16.15
N ILE A 319 -38.24 -10.72 -15.02
CA ILE A 319 -37.09 -10.06 -14.41
C ILE A 319 -37.00 -10.44 -12.93
N LYS A 320 -35.80 -10.50 -12.39
CA LYS A 320 -35.57 -10.69 -10.95
C LYS A 320 -35.38 -9.33 -10.29
N THR A 321 -36.34 -8.92 -9.46
CA THR A 321 -36.36 -7.60 -8.82
C THR A 321 -37.16 -7.63 -7.51
N ASP A 322 -37.09 -6.58 -6.72
CA ASP A 322 -37.99 -6.36 -5.58
C ASP A 322 -39.18 -5.51 -6.03
N PRO A 323 -40.46 -6.03 -5.90
CA PRO A 323 -41.67 -5.33 -6.37
C PRO A 323 -41.84 -3.94 -5.75
N LYS A 324 -41.44 -3.76 -4.50
CA LYS A 324 -41.53 -2.49 -3.77
C LYS A 324 -40.61 -1.44 -4.38
N TYR A 325 -39.33 -1.79 -4.61
CA TYR A 325 -38.39 -0.87 -5.20
C TYR A 325 -38.63 -0.61 -6.69
N LEU A 326 -39.04 -1.62 -7.44
CA LEU A 326 -39.53 -1.45 -8.82
C LEU A 326 -40.68 -0.43 -8.88
N SER A 327 -41.68 -0.59 -7.99
CA SER A 327 -42.79 0.35 -7.89
C SER A 327 -42.34 1.77 -7.56
N MET A 328 -41.38 1.88 -6.66
CA MET A 328 -40.84 3.17 -6.26
C MET A 328 -40.10 3.86 -7.43
N GLN A 329 -39.31 3.11 -8.21
CA GLN A 329 -38.64 3.63 -9.40
C GLN A 329 -39.68 4.11 -10.43
N VAL A 330 -40.61 3.26 -10.83
CA VAL A 330 -41.60 3.58 -11.90
C VAL A 330 -42.52 4.73 -11.48
N ASN A 331 -42.95 4.79 -10.22
CA ASN A 331 -43.76 5.90 -9.70
C ASN A 331 -42.99 7.23 -9.74
N ASN A 332 -41.69 7.24 -9.39
CA ASN A 332 -40.88 8.46 -9.49
C ASN A 332 -40.69 8.92 -10.93
N LEU A 333 -40.49 7.98 -11.88
CA LEU A 333 -40.41 8.29 -13.31
C LEU A 333 -41.75 8.81 -13.87
N LEU A 334 -42.84 8.16 -13.50
CA LEU A 334 -44.17 8.59 -13.91
C LEU A 334 -44.54 9.97 -13.34
N ASN A 335 -44.30 10.20 -12.05
CA ASN A 335 -44.53 11.50 -11.42
C ASN A 335 -43.70 12.60 -12.09
N ASN A 336 -42.47 12.27 -12.52
CA ASN A 336 -41.64 13.19 -13.28
C ASN A 336 -42.26 13.50 -14.65
N ALA A 337 -42.75 12.49 -15.39
CA ALA A 337 -43.42 12.65 -16.65
C ALA A 337 -44.73 13.46 -16.53
N LEU A 338 -45.56 13.21 -15.49
CA LEU A 338 -46.77 13.97 -15.17
C LEU A 338 -46.49 15.43 -14.82
N ARG A 339 -45.32 15.73 -14.29
CA ARG A 339 -44.95 17.09 -13.90
C ARG A 339 -44.45 17.91 -15.07
N PHE A 340 -43.66 17.34 -15.95
CA PHE A 340 -42.97 18.03 -17.05
C PHE A 340 -43.59 17.82 -18.42
N GLY A 341 -44.37 16.74 -18.59
CA GLY A 341 -45.15 16.51 -19.79
C GLY A 341 -46.23 17.56 -19.99
N LYS A 342 -46.80 17.57 -21.19
CA LYS A 342 -47.90 18.49 -21.57
C LYS A 342 -49.26 17.76 -21.57
N ALA A 343 -49.31 16.60 -22.17
CA ALA A 343 -50.57 15.85 -22.32
C ALA A 343 -50.39 14.33 -22.52
N LYS A 344 -49.22 13.88 -22.97
CA LYS A 344 -49.01 12.47 -23.36
C LYS A 344 -47.86 11.83 -22.62
N ILE A 345 -48.08 10.66 -22.07
CA ILE A 345 -47.08 9.83 -21.42
C ILE A 345 -47.19 8.42 -21.97
N ARG A 346 -46.07 7.77 -22.20
CA ARG A 346 -46.04 6.37 -22.66
C ARG A 346 -45.08 5.56 -21.82
N LEU A 347 -45.55 4.43 -21.31
CA LEU A 347 -44.73 3.40 -20.69
C LEU A 347 -44.55 2.26 -21.67
N THR A 348 -43.34 1.95 -22.07
CA THR A 348 -43.00 0.94 -23.08
C THR A 348 -42.10 -0.12 -22.53
N LEU A 349 -42.41 -1.39 -22.73
CA LEU A 349 -41.52 -2.51 -22.51
C LEU A 349 -40.86 -2.93 -23.82
N ALA A 350 -39.54 -3.05 -23.80
CA ALA A 350 -38.75 -3.41 -24.97
C ALA A 350 -37.65 -4.41 -24.60
N VAL A 351 -37.16 -5.14 -25.59
CA VAL A 351 -35.97 -5.97 -25.49
C VAL A 351 -34.94 -5.43 -26.48
N GLU A 352 -33.87 -4.89 -26.00
CA GLU A 352 -32.80 -4.31 -26.80
C GLU A 352 -31.44 -4.91 -26.33
N GLU A 353 -30.63 -5.38 -27.27
CA GLU A 353 -29.29 -5.96 -27.00
C GLU A 353 -29.29 -7.07 -25.92
N GLY A 354 -30.40 -7.89 -25.90
CA GLY A 354 -30.51 -8.98 -24.92
C GLY A 354 -30.83 -8.55 -23.48
N ALA A 355 -31.19 -7.29 -23.28
CA ALA A 355 -31.65 -6.76 -21.99
C ALA A 355 -33.12 -6.32 -22.10
N THR A 356 -33.84 -6.45 -20.98
CA THR A 356 -35.22 -5.94 -20.86
C THR A 356 -35.17 -4.47 -20.44
N TRP A 357 -35.93 -3.64 -21.13
CA TRP A 357 -36.05 -2.21 -20.85
C TRP A 357 -37.47 -1.82 -20.52
N LEU A 358 -37.59 -0.92 -19.55
CA LEU A 358 -38.84 -0.18 -19.30
C LEU A 358 -38.54 1.30 -19.53
N HIS A 359 -39.25 1.88 -20.53
CA HIS A 359 -39.15 3.27 -20.90
C HIS A 359 -40.38 4.02 -20.40
N VAL A 360 -40.14 5.20 -19.86
CA VAL A 360 -41.17 6.20 -19.55
C VAL A 360 -40.87 7.42 -20.41
N ASP A 361 -41.75 7.66 -21.38
CA ASP A 361 -41.66 8.77 -22.33
C ASP A 361 -42.69 9.85 -22.00
N ASP A 362 -42.31 11.11 -22.12
CA ASP A 362 -43.19 12.27 -22.04
C ASP A 362 -43.09 13.17 -23.28
N ASP A 363 -44.04 14.10 -23.41
CA ASP A 363 -44.09 15.13 -24.46
C ASP A 363 -43.67 16.51 -23.97
N GLY A 364 -42.90 16.54 -22.90
CA GLY A 364 -42.37 17.76 -22.29
C GLY A 364 -41.18 18.39 -23.03
N PRO A 365 -40.46 19.30 -22.41
CA PRO A 365 -39.31 19.96 -23.04
C PRO A 365 -38.10 19.02 -23.22
N GLY A 366 -38.06 17.86 -22.52
CA GLY A 366 -36.90 16.99 -22.47
C GLY A 366 -35.86 17.39 -21.45
N ILE A 367 -34.77 16.64 -21.42
CA ILE A 367 -33.58 16.90 -20.57
C ILE A 367 -32.39 16.95 -21.50
N ASP A 368 -31.58 18.02 -21.41
CA ASP A 368 -30.38 18.15 -22.21
C ASP A 368 -29.32 17.11 -21.80
N GLU A 369 -28.59 16.59 -22.76
CA GLU A 369 -27.59 15.55 -22.52
C GLU A 369 -26.52 16.00 -21.50
N GLN A 370 -26.15 17.30 -21.53
CA GLN A 370 -25.20 17.92 -20.59
C GLN A 370 -25.74 17.99 -19.17
N GLU A 371 -27.06 18.06 -19.00
CA GLU A 371 -27.73 18.11 -17.69
C GLU A 371 -28.04 16.72 -17.13
N SER A 372 -28.09 15.68 -17.95
CA SER A 372 -28.51 14.32 -17.58
C SER A 372 -27.75 13.77 -16.35
N ALA A 373 -26.43 14.00 -16.29
CA ALA A 373 -25.59 13.60 -15.16
C ALA A 373 -25.79 14.46 -13.90
N GLN A 374 -26.38 15.65 -14.03
CA GLN A 374 -26.61 16.55 -12.89
C GLN A 374 -28.00 16.33 -12.28
N VAL A 375 -29.04 16.13 -13.10
CA VAL A 375 -30.42 15.98 -12.63
C VAL A 375 -30.68 14.69 -11.84
N ILE A 376 -29.77 13.71 -11.89
CA ILE A 376 -29.80 12.53 -11.04
C ILE A 376 -29.25 12.78 -9.61
N LYS A 377 -28.60 13.93 -9.38
CA LYS A 377 -28.12 14.29 -8.05
C LYS A 377 -29.26 14.78 -7.17
N PRO A 378 -29.28 14.48 -5.88
CA PRO A 378 -30.32 14.94 -4.96
C PRO A 378 -30.46 16.46 -4.98
N PHE A 379 -31.71 16.96 -4.99
CA PHE A 379 -32.06 18.39 -5.01
C PHE A 379 -31.60 19.20 -6.21
N VAL A 380 -31.01 18.58 -7.21
CA VAL A 380 -30.66 19.26 -8.45
C VAL A 380 -31.89 19.33 -9.36
N ARG A 381 -32.14 20.52 -9.87
CA ARG A 381 -33.28 20.82 -10.74
C ARG A 381 -32.78 21.29 -12.09
N GLY A 382 -33.26 20.71 -13.19
CA GLY A 382 -32.94 21.13 -14.55
C GLY A 382 -33.46 22.53 -14.87
N GLN A 383 -32.97 23.12 -15.96
CA GLN A 383 -33.30 24.52 -16.37
C GLN A 383 -34.81 24.69 -16.59
N HIS A 384 -35.49 23.69 -17.11
CA HIS A 384 -36.93 23.72 -17.41
C HIS A 384 -37.84 23.50 -16.17
N SER A 385 -37.25 23.33 -14.98
CA SER A 385 -38.03 23.10 -13.75
C SER A 385 -38.45 24.38 -13.00
N ARG A 386 -38.11 25.59 -13.51
CA ARG A 386 -38.46 26.84 -12.91
C ARG A 386 -39.99 27.04 -13.01
N GLY A 387 -40.67 27.07 -11.87
CA GLY A 387 -42.14 27.21 -11.79
C GLY A 387 -42.89 25.93 -11.46
N ASN A 388 -42.34 24.75 -11.66
CA ASN A 388 -42.97 23.47 -11.30
C ASN A 388 -42.64 23.08 -9.86
N SER A 389 -43.63 22.65 -9.07
CA SER A 389 -43.41 22.17 -7.71
C SER A 389 -42.62 20.87 -7.72
N GLY A 390 -41.62 20.71 -6.82
CA GLY A 390 -40.89 19.48 -6.65
C GLY A 390 -39.46 19.67 -6.16
N HIS A 391 -39.00 18.72 -5.35
CA HIS A 391 -37.79 18.84 -4.55
C HIS A 391 -36.51 18.35 -5.25
N GLY A 392 -36.59 17.90 -6.52
CA GLY A 392 -35.43 17.38 -7.26
C GLY A 392 -34.86 16.06 -6.70
N MET A 393 -35.70 15.25 -6.01
CA MET A 393 -35.29 14.00 -5.39
C MET A 393 -35.66 12.74 -6.16
N GLY A 394 -36.69 12.83 -7.06
CA GLY A 394 -37.25 11.66 -7.73
C GLY A 394 -36.24 10.87 -8.54
N LEU A 395 -35.47 11.54 -9.41
CA LEU A 395 -34.45 10.87 -10.21
C LEU A 395 -33.27 10.36 -9.38
N ALA A 396 -32.90 11.06 -8.30
CA ALA A 396 -31.88 10.58 -7.36
C ALA A 396 -32.30 9.29 -6.67
N ILE A 397 -33.59 9.16 -6.30
CA ILE A 397 -34.15 7.90 -5.73
C ILE A 397 -34.09 6.79 -6.76
N VAL A 398 -34.49 7.05 -8.01
CA VAL A 398 -34.45 6.06 -9.10
C VAL A 398 -33.02 5.57 -9.36
N ASP A 399 -32.07 6.49 -9.45
CA ASP A 399 -30.66 6.16 -9.67
C ASP A 399 -30.09 5.34 -8.52
N ARG A 400 -30.38 5.75 -7.28
CA ARG A 400 -29.91 5.05 -6.07
C ARG A 400 -30.43 3.60 -6.00
N ILE A 401 -31.74 3.40 -6.26
CA ILE A 401 -32.32 2.07 -6.35
C ILE A 401 -31.69 1.29 -7.52
N GLY A 402 -31.50 1.94 -8.66
CA GLY A 402 -30.88 1.35 -9.84
C GLY A 402 -29.47 0.79 -9.56
N CYS A 403 -28.68 1.47 -8.77
CA CYS A 403 -27.36 1.00 -8.36
C CYS A 403 -27.43 -0.31 -7.56
N TRP A 404 -28.43 -0.51 -6.69
CA TRP A 404 -28.55 -1.73 -5.89
C TRP A 404 -29.24 -2.87 -6.61
N MET A 405 -30.31 -2.53 -7.35
CA MET A 405 -31.12 -3.51 -8.07
C MET A 405 -30.49 -3.93 -9.40
N ASN A 406 -29.30 -3.37 -9.73
CA ASN A 406 -28.64 -3.55 -11.01
C ASN A 406 -29.56 -3.21 -12.19
N SER A 407 -30.38 -2.16 -12.00
CA SER A 407 -31.30 -1.58 -12.97
C SER A 407 -30.97 -0.11 -13.25
N PRO A 408 -29.83 0.18 -13.93
CA PRO A 408 -29.35 1.53 -14.12
C PRO A 408 -30.34 2.38 -14.90
N LEU A 409 -30.49 3.65 -14.46
CA LEU A 409 -31.28 4.67 -15.14
C LEU A 409 -30.51 5.21 -16.35
N ARG A 410 -31.19 5.31 -17.50
CA ARG A 410 -30.72 6.03 -18.67
C ARG A 410 -31.69 7.16 -19.00
N ILE A 411 -31.17 8.36 -19.21
CA ILE A 411 -31.95 9.53 -19.61
C ILE A 411 -31.61 9.87 -21.06
N GLY A 412 -32.62 10.11 -21.86
CA GLY A 412 -32.48 10.49 -23.24
C GLY A 412 -33.70 11.29 -23.75
N ARG A 413 -33.79 11.45 -25.05
CA ARG A 413 -34.94 12.10 -25.70
C ARG A 413 -35.91 11.06 -26.22
N SER A 414 -37.22 11.29 -26.01
CA SER A 414 -38.26 10.43 -26.55
C SER A 414 -38.30 10.55 -28.07
N PRO A 415 -38.11 9.45 -28.83
CA PRO A 415 -38.13 9.50 -30.29
C PRO A 415 -39.54 9.77 -30.87
N GLU A 416 -40.58 9.41 -30.11
CA GLU A 416 -41.96 9.51 -30.59
C GLU A 416 -42.69 10.71 -30.02
N LEU A 417 -42.51 11.04 -28.76
CA LEU A 417 -43.18 12.14 -28.08
C LEU A 417 -42.36 13.46 -28.06
N GLY A 418 -41.05 13.36 -28.32
CA GLY A 418 -40.17 14.52 -28.43
C GLY A 418 -39.71 15.11 -27.12
N GLY A 419 -40.23 14.68 -25.96
CA GLY A 419 -39.85 15.08 -24.64
C GLY A 419 -38.72 14.22 -24.05
N ALA A 420 -38.75 13.94 -22.74
CA ALA A 420 -37.74 13.09 -22.09
C ALA A 420 -38.12 11.61 -22.25
N ARG A 421 -37.09 10.78 -22.40
CA ARG A 421 -37.14 9.32 -22.22
C ARG A 421 -36.31 8.92 -21.03
N MET A 422 -36.95 8.31 -20.03
CA MET A 422 -36.30 7.74 -18.85
C MET A 422 -36.44 6.24 -18.89
N SER A 423 -35.29 5.53 -18.85
CA SER A 423 -35.25 4.08 -19.13
C SER A 423 -34.58 3.33 -17.98
N LEU A 424 -35.21 2.23 -17.56
CA LEU A 424 -34.64 1.28 -16.60
C LEU A 424 -34.21 0.02 -17.36
N LYS A 425 -32.95 -0.41 -17.16
CA LYS A 425 -32.42 -1.62 -17.79
C LYS A 425 -32.43 -2.78 -16.78
N PHE A 426 -32.99 -3.91 -17.18
CA PHE A 426 -33.00 -5.12 -16.38
C PHE A 426 -32.29 -6.26 -17.10
N LYS A 427 -31.67 -7.15 -16.32
CA LYS A 427 -31.21 -8.42 -16.85
C LYS A 427 -32.43 -9.29 -17.12
N ALA A 428 -32.54 -9.82 -18.32
CA ALA A 428 -33.53 -10.85 -18.62
C ALA A 428 -33.26 -12.09 -17.76
N GLU A 429 -34.30 -12.64 -17.15
CA GLU A 429 -34.26 -13.98 -16.55
C GLU A 429 -34.48 -14.97 -17.71
N VAL A 430 -33.43 -15.74 -18.07
CA VAL A 430 -33.43 -16.73 -19.14
C VAL A 430 -34.20 -17.97 -18.70
#